data_ddd2c1072b7458caf7ffd067eeeabb07
#
_entry.id   ddd2c1072b7458caf7ffd067eeeabb07
#
_cell.length_a   1.000
_cell.length_b   1.000
_cell.length_c   1.000
_cell.angle_alpha   90.00
_cell.angle_beta   90.00
_cell.angle_gamma   90.00
#
_symmetry.space_group_name_H-M   'P 1'
#
loop_
_entity.id
_entity.type
_entity.pdbx_description
1 polymer ?
#
loop_
_entity_poly.entity_id
_entity_poly.type
_entity_poly.pdbx_seq_one_letter_code
_entity_poly.pdbx_strand_id
1 'polypeptide(L)'
;VAATGVMYLLDKSALARIRTSDTVARALHPLFVAQVIATCPVIDLEVCYSARDFPHYQRIVRAQRQCIQLPVDDQVLERATAVQCELVKGSQHRGVSPADLLIAACAEVHGATVLHYDRDFDVISEVTGQPSLWVVPPGSVP
;
A
#
# COMPACT_ATOMS: atom_id res chain seq x y z
N VAL A 1 11.51 -16.46 8.43
CA VAL A 1 11.85 -15.36 9.31
C VAL A 1 11.58 -14.10 8.54
N ALA A 2 10.62 -13.34 9.01
CA ALA A 2 10.59 -11.95 8.58
C ALA A 2 12.01 -11.43 8.78
N ALA A 3 12.68 -11.06 7.68
CA ALA A 3 13.98 -10.45 7.80
C ALA A 3 13.84 -9.30 8.80
N THR A 4 14.71 -9.25 9.77
CA THR A 4 14.69 -8.21 10.80
C THR A 4 14.66 -6.86 10.09
N GLY A 5 13.63 -6.07 10.32
CA GLY A 5 13.50 -4.76 9.71
C GLY A 5 12.71 -4.70 8.40
N VAL A 6 12.24 -5.83 7.86
CA VAL A 6 11.33 -5.79 6.69
C VAL A 6 9.94 -5.38 7.13
N MET A 7 9.37 -4.41 6.44
CA MET A 7 8.08 -3.81 6.74
C MET A 7 7.31 -3.70 5.43
N TYR A 8 6.04 -4.10 5.43
CA TYR A 8 5.20 -4.08 4.23
C TYR A 8 4.08 -3.07 4.41
N LEU A 9 4.05 -2.06 3.54
CA LEU A 9 2.92 -1.13 3.49
C LEU A 9 1.82 -1.77 2.65
N LEU A 10 0.76 -2.21 3.31
CA LEU A 10 -0.31 -3.00 2.69
C LEU A 10 -1.34 -2.10 2.05
N ASP A 11 -1.36 -2.07 0.72
CA ASP A 11 -2.31 -1.29 -0.05
C ASP A 11 -3.71 -1.90 -0.01
N LYS A 12 -4.72 -1.05 -0.16
CA LYS A 12 -6.12 -1.47 -0.24
C LYS A 12 -6.35 -2.52 -1.33
N SER A 13 -5.66 -2.42 -2.45
CA SER A 13 -5.83 -3.37 -3.57
C SER A 13 -5.57 -4.81 -3.16
N ALA A 14 -4.62 -5.05 -2.26
CA ALA A 14 -4.37 -6.37 -1.70
C ALA A 14 -5.30 -6.69 -0.54
N LEU A 15 -5.45 -5.75 0.39
CA LEU A 15 -6.28 -5.93 1.59
C LEU A 15 -7.74 -6.26 1.26
N ALA A 16 -8.31 -5.60 0.26
CA ALA A 16 -9.70 -5.79 -0.14
C ALA A 16 -9.98 -7.21 -0.66
N ARG A 17 -8.96 -7.93 -1.09
CA ARG A 17 -9.11 -9.29 -1.64
C ARG A 17 -9.05 -10.39 -0.60
N ILE A 18 -8.78 -10.09 0.66
CA ILE A 18 -8.75 -11.09 1.73
C ILE A 18 -10.09 -11.84 1.83
N ARG A 19 -11.20 -11.14 1.67
CA ARG A 19 -12.55 -11.71 1.85
C ARG A 19 -12.98 -12.57 0.67
N THR A 20 -12.41 -12.36 -0.50
CA THR A 20 -12.83 -13.02 -1.75
C THR A 20 -11.78 -13.98 -2.29
N SER A 21 -10.61 -14.04 -1.70
CA SER A 21 -9.51 -14.90 -2.16
C SER A 21 -8.78 -15.55 -1.00
N ASP A 22 -8.93 -16.86 -0.88
CA ASP A 22 -8.17 -17.64 0.11
C ASP A 22 -6.68 -17.58 -0.15
N THR A 23 -6.27 -17.45 -1.41
CA THR A 23 -4.85 -17.34 -1.80
C THR A 23 -4.25 -16.07 -1.20
N VAL A 24 -4.96 -14.94 -1.32
CA VAL A 24 -4.52 -13.66 -0.74
C VAL A 24 -4.51 -13.75 0.79
N ALA A 25 -5.58 -14.30 1.38
CA ALA A 25 -5.66 -14.46 2.84
C ALA A 25 -4.49 -15.28 3.37
N ARG A 26 -4.14 -16.38 2.71
CA ARG A 26 -3.00 -17.23 3.10
C ARG A 26 -1.65 -16.54 2.92
N ALA A 27 -1.51 -15.70 1.90
CA ALA A 27 -0.29 -14.93 1.68
C ALA A 27 -0.09 -13.88 2.77
N LEU A 28 -1.15 -13.22 3.22
CA LEU A 28 -1.09 -12.13 4.20
C LEU A 28 -1.05 -12.60 5.65
N HIS A 29 -1.68 -13.75 5.97
CA HIS A 29 -1.77 -14.23 7.34
C HIS A 29 -0.43 -14.28 8.09
N PRO A 30 0.64 -14.90 7.55
CA PRO A 30 1.92 -14.94 8.28
C PRO A 30 2.53 -13.56 8.49
N LEU A 31 2.25 -12.60 7.62
CA LEU A 31 2.75 -11.23 7.76
C LEU A 31 2.03 -10.49 8.89
N PHE A 32 0.73 -10.70 9.03
CA PHE A 32 -0.02 -10.17 10.19
C PHE A 32 0.45 -10.78 11.49
N VAL A 33 0.67 -12.10 11.51
CA VAL A 33 1.18 -12.79 12.70
C VAL A 33 2.57 -12.27 13.08
N ALA A 34 3.44 -12.04 12.10
CA ALA A 34 4.77 -11.50 12.33
C ALA A 34 4.79 -10.01 12.69
N GLN A 35 3.65 -9.31 12.61
CA GLN A 35 3.52 -7.88 12.92
C GLN A 35 4.44 -6.99 12.07
N VAL A 36 4.56 -7.31 10.79
CA VAL A 36 5.38 -6.55 9.82
C VAL A 36 4.53 -5.74 8.84
N ILE A 37 3.22 -5.73 9.03
CA ILE A 37 2.30 -4.95 8.19
C ILE A 37 2.21 -3.52 8.72
N ALA A 38 2.36 -2.58 7.80
CA ALA A 38 2.22 -1.15 8.05
C ALA A 38 1.03 -0.59 7.28
N THR A 39 0.53 0.53 7.75
CA THR A 39 -0.47 1.35 7.06
C THR A 39 -0.06 2.81 7.13
N CYS A 40 -0.73 3.66 6.36
CA CYS A 40 -0.57 5.11 6.40
C CYS A 40 -1.93 5.80 6.29
N PRO A 41 -2.02 7.11 6.59
CA PRO A 41 -3.31 7.82 6.53
C PRO A 41 -4.03 7.72 5.19
N VAL A 42 -3.31 7.70 4.07
CA VAL A 42 -3.93 7.59 2.74
C VAL A 42 -4.62 6.24 2.58
N ILE A 43 -3.95 5.16 2.95
CA ILE A 43 -4.54 3.80 2.90
C ILE A 43 -5.74 3.73 3.86
N ASP A 44 -5.61 4.27 5.06
CA ASP A 44 -6.70 4.25 6.04
C ASP A 44 -7.95 4.93 5.49
N LEU A 45 -7.79 6.09 4.85
CA LEU A 45 -8.91 6.81 4.22
C LEU A 45 -9.54 5.99 3.10
N GLU A 46 -8.74 5.34 2.27
CA GLU A 46 -9.26 4.51 1.18
C GLU A 46 -10.01 3.27 1.69
N VAL A 47 -9.48 2.59 2.70
CA VAL A 47 -10.13 1.42 3.28
C VAL A 47 -11.41 1.83 4.00
N CYS A 48 -11.38 2.91 4.76
CA CYS A 48 -12.55 3.44 5.46
C CYS A 48 -13.65 3.95 4.52
N TYR A 49 -13.27 4.39 3.32
CA TYR A 49 -14.24 4.80 2.29
C TYR A 49 -15.22 3.68 1.95
N SER A 50 -14.82 2.42 2.06
CA SER A 50 -15.67 1.26 1.77
C SER A 50 -16.55 0.82 2.94
N ALA A 51 -16.53 1.54 4.07
CA ALA A 51 -17.34 1.19 5.24
C ALA A 51 -18.84 1.27 4.90
N ARG A 52 -19.59 0.22 5.30
CA ARG A 52 -21.02 0.11 5.02
C ARG A 52 -21.88 0.89 6.02
N ASP A 53 -21.36 1.05 7.25
CA ASP A 53 -22.02 1.73 8.35
C ASP A 53 -21.00 2.12 9.41
N PHE A 54 -21.41 2.80 10.46
CA PHE A 54 -20.52 3.24 11.51
C PHE A 54 -19.85 2.10 12.30
N PRO A 55 -20.55 1.04 12.70
CA PRO A 55 -19.88 -0.11 13.34
C PRO A 55 -18.82 -0.77 12.46
N HIS A 56 -19.05 -0.88 11.17
CA HIS A 56 -18.06 -1.40 10.22
C HIS A 56 -16.85 -0.46 10.15
N TYR A 57 -17.08 0.84 10.04
CA TYR A 57 -16.02 1.84 10.10
C TYR A 57 -15.16 1.69 11.35
N GLN A 58 -15.77 1.55 12.52
CA GLN A 58 -15.04 1.37 13.76
C GLN A 58 -14.17 0.10 13.77
N ARG A 59 -14.65 -0.99 13.18
CA ARG A 59 -13.87 -2.23 13.07
C ARG A 59 -12.66 -2.02 12.15
N ILE A 60 -12.85 -1.35 11.02
CA ILE A 60 -11.74 -1.02 10.10
C ILE A 60 -10.69 -0.18 10.83
N VAL A 61 -11.09 0.88 11.50
CA VAL A 61 -10.16 1.76 12.22
C VAL A 61 -9.38 0.98 13.28
N ARG A 62 -10.05 0.11 14.03
CA ARG A 62 -9.37 -0.72 15.04
C ARG A 62 -8.34 -1.65 14.40
N ALA A 63 -8.69 -2.30 13.29
CA ALA A 63 -7.77 -3.19 12.59
C ALA A 63 -6.55 -2.43 12.06
N GLN A 64 -6.77 -1.27 11.43
CA GLN A 64 -5.67 -0.45 10.90
C GLN A 64 -4.75 0.06 12.00
N ARG A 65 -5.27 0.37 13.18
CA ARG A 65 -4.46 0.80 14.33
C ARG A 65 -3.58 -0.29 14.93
N GLN A 66 -3.86 -1.55 14.65
CA GLN A 66 -2.99 -2.66 15.06
C GLN A 66 -1.74 -2.76 14.17
N CYS A 67 -1.75 -2.14 13.01
CA CYS A 67 -0.61 -2.12 12.10
C CYS A 67 0.43 -1.08 12.52
N ILE A 68 1.63 -1.19 11.95
CA ILE A 68 2.64 -0.15 12.09
C ILE A 68 2.12 1.12 11.40
N GLN A 69 2.17 2.25 12.09
CA GLN A 69 1.66 3.53 11.57
C GLN A 69 2.79 4.31 10.92
N LEU A 70 2.73 4.53 9.61
CA LEU A 70 3.70 5.35 8.88
C LEU A 70 3.08 6.72 8.60
N PRO A 71 3.71 7.82 9.01
CA PRO A 71 3.15 9.15 8.77
C PRO A 71 3.33 9.58 7.32
N VAL A 72 2.40 10.41 6.85
CA VAL A 72 2.53 11.14 5.59
C VAL A 72 2.95 12.56 5.95
N ASP A 73 4.26 12.75 6.07
CA ASP A 73 4.87 14.02 6.47
C ASP A 73 5.31 14.84 5.25
N ASP A 74 5.95 15.98 5.49
CA ASP A 74 6.41 16.85 4.43
C ASP A 74 7.39 16.17 3.49
N GLN A 75 8.26 15.30 4.01
CA GLN A 75 9.21 14.56 3.19
C GLN A 75 8.51 13.61 2.23
N VAL A 76 7.42 12.95 2.67
CA VAL A 76 6.59 12.10 1.82
C VAL A 76 5.93 12.93 0.71
N LEU A 77 5.39 14.10 1.05
CA LEU A 77 4.74 14.98 0.09
C LEU A 77 5.72 15.48 -0.96
N GLU A 78 6.92 15.90 -0.54
CA GLU A 78 7.97 16.33 -1.45
C GLU A 78 8.40 15.21 -2.40
N ARG A 79 8.56 14.00 -1.86
CA ARG A 79 8.94 12.84 -2.68
C ARG A 79 7.86 12.48 -3.70
N ALA A 80 6.60 12.46 -3.28
CA ALA A 80 5.48 12.21 -4.19
C ALA A 80 5.44 13.21 -5.34
N THR A 81 5.66 14.47 -5.05
CA THR A 81 5.71 15.55 -6.06
C THR A 81 6.86 15.33 -7.03
N ALA A 82 8.04 14.97 -6.54
CA ALA A 82 9.20 14.70 -7.39
C ALA A 82 8.98 13.51 -8.32
N VAL A 83 8.36 12.44 -7.81
CA VAL A 83 8.03 11.25 -8.61
C VAL A 83 6.99 11.60 -9.69
N GLN A 84 5.98 12.37 -9.35
CA GLN A 84 5.00 12.84 -10.33
C GLN A 84 5.69 13.61 -11.46
N CYS A 85 6.63 14.48 -11.14
CA CYS A 85 7.40 15.21 -12.13
C CYS A 85 8.11 14.26 -13.11
N GLU A 86 8.75 13.22 -12.61
CA GLU A 86 9.40 12.22 -13.46
C GLU A 86 8.40 11.47 -14.35
N LEU A 87 7.22 11.14 -13.82
CA LEU A 87 6.16 10.50 -14.61
C LEU A 87 5.65 11.42 -15.71
N VAL A 88 5.53 12.72 -15.45
CA VAL A 88 5.11 13.71 -16.44
C VAL A 88 6.10 13.77 -17.60
N LYS A 89 7.40 13.71 -17.31
CA LYS A 89 8.44 13.70 -18.36
C LYS A 89 8.27 12.54 -19.33
N GLY A 90 7.78 11.39 -18.84
CA GLY A 90 7.49 10.22 -19.67
C GLY A 90 6.03 10.12 -20.11
N SER A 91 5.22 11.13 -19.87
CA SER A 91 3.77 11.15 -20.16
C SER A 91 3.00 10.00 -19.49
N GLN A 92 3.44 9.56 -18.32
CA GLN A 92 2.85 8.44 -17.57
C GLN A 92 2.03 8.86 -16.35
N HIS A 93 1.97 10.17 -16.06
CA HIS A 93 1.38 10.70 -14.82
C HIS A 93 -0.12 10.48 -14.70
N ARG A 94 -0.85 10.36 -15.82
CA ARG A 94 -2.30 10.15 -15.80
C ARG A 94 -2.71 8.72 -15.50
N GLY A 95 -1.80 7.77 -15.65
CA GLY A 95 -2.04 6.37 -15.35
C GLY A 95 -1.86 6.01 -13.88
N VAL A 96 -1.41 6.96 -13.06
CA VAL A 96 -1.12 6.73 -11.63
C VAL A 96 -1.88 7.75 -10.80
N SER A 97 -2.69 7.29 -9.85
CA SER A 97 -3.46 8.17 -8.98
C SER A 97 -2.57 8.94 -8.01
N PRO A 98 -2.97 10.16 -7.60
CA PRO A 98 -2.26 10.87 -6.53
C PRO A 98 -2.16 10.06 -5.23
N ALA A 99 -3.19 9.27 -4.89
CA ALA A 99 -3.16 8.40 -3.72
C ALA A 99 -2.01 7.38 -3.82
N ASP A 100 -1.86 6.72 -4.96
CA ASP A 100 -0.79 5.74 -5.16
C ASP A 100 0.60 6.38 -5.10
N LEU A 101 0.74 7.61 -5.60
CA LEU A 101 1.99 8.37 -5.46
C LEU A 101 2.34 8.61 -4.00
N LEU A 102 1.36 9.00 -3.20
CA LEU A 102 1.57 9.24 -1.76
C LEU A 102 1.90 7.95 -1.02
N ILE A 103 1.22 6.86 -1.33
CA ILE A 103 1.47 5.54 -0.72
C ILE A 103 2.89 5.08 -1.05
N ALA A 104 3.27 5.13 -2.32
CA ALA A 104 4.61 4.73 -2.75
C ALA A 104 5.70 5.60 -2.13
N ALA A 105 5.50 6.90 -2.09
CA ALA A 105 6.45 7.83 -1.47
C ALA A 105 6.57 7.58 0.05
N CYS A 106 5.45 7.29 0.72
CA CYS A 106 5.45 6.95 2.13
C CYS A 106 6.28 5.69 2.40
N ALA A 107 6.09 4.66 1.59
CA ALA A 107 6.89 3.44 1.71
C ALA A 107 8.38 3.71 1.47
N GLU A 108 8.72 4.47 0.44
CA GLU A 108 10.11 4.78 0.11
C GLU A 108 10.79 5.56 1.24
N VAL A 109 10.16 6.60 1.75
CA VAL A 109 10.71 7.46 2.80
C VAL A 109 10.92 6.67 4.10
N HIS A 110 10.00 5.77 4.43
CA HIS A 110 10.03 5.02 5.69
C HIS A 110 10.65 3.62 5.56
N GLY A 111 11.21 3.27 4.41
CA GLY A 111 11.91 2.01 4.24
C GLY A 111 11.01 0.78 4.19
N ALA A 112 9.77 0.93 3.74
CA ALA A 112 8.83 -0.18 3.59
C ALA A 112 8.75 -0.65 2.14
N THR A 113 8.28 -1.88 1.93
CA THR A 113 7.91 -2.41 0.62
C THR A 113 6.40 -2.29 0.45
N VAL A 114 5.93 -1.74 -0.66
CA VAL A 114 4.50 -1.70 -0.97
C VAL A 114 4.05 -3.12 -1.33
N LEU A 115 3.04 -3.61 -0.62
CA LEU A 115 2.42 -4.91 -0.89
C LEU A 115 1.03 -4.65 -1.47
N HIS A 116 0.82 -5.05 -2.73
CA HIS A 116 -0.31 -4.56 -3.52
C HIS A 116 -0.86 -5.61 -4.49
N TYR A 117 -1.96 -5.24 -5.14
CA TYR A 117 -2.50 -5.94 -6.28
C TYR A 117 -2.97 -4.91 -7.34
N ASP A 118 -2.04 -4.01 -7.73
CA ASP A 118 -2.33 -2.90 -8.64
C ASP A 118 -1.07 -2.57 -9.48
N ARG A 119 -1.22 -2.61 -10.78
CA ARG A 119 -0.14 -2.33 -11.73
C ARG A 119 0.44 -0.92 -11.61
N ASP A 120 -0.28 0.02 -11.06
CA ASP A 120 0.21 1.40 -10.90
C ASP A 120 1.51 1.44 -10.08
N PHE A 121 1.66 0.54 -9.11
CA PHE A 121 2.89 0.45 -8.32
C PHE A 121 4.08 -0.05 -9.12
N ASP A 122 3.86 -0.88 -10.15
CA ASP A 122 4.94 -1.25 -11.08
C ASP A 122 5.42 -0.05 -11.87
N VAL A 123 4.51 0.79 -12.36
CA VAL A 123 4.84 2.02 -13.08
C VAL A 123 5.68 2.95 -12.21
N ILE A 124 5.28 3.12 -10.96
CA ILE A 124 6.03 3.95 -10.01
C ILE A 124 7.42 3.35 -9.74
N SER A 125 7.51 2.05 -9.54
CA SER A 125 8.77 1.36 -9.27
C SER A 125 9.76 1.47 -10.41
N GLU A 126 9.30 1.49 -11.65
CA GLU A 126 10.16 1.69 -12.82
C GLU A 126 10.88 3.03 -12.78
N VAL A 127 10.25 4.05 -12.23
CA VAL A 127 10.81 5.40 -12.13
C VAL A 127 11.68 5.57 -10.88
N THR A 128 11.28 4.97 -9.77
CA THR A 128 11.90 5.22 -8.46
C THR A 128 12.92 4.15 -8.05
N GLY A 129 12.79 2.94 -8.59
CA GLY A 129 13.53 1.78 -8.08
C GLY A 129 13.04 1.28 -6.73
N GLN A 130 11.95 1.83 -6.22
CA GLN A 130 11.43 1.46 -4.91
C GLN A 130 10.89 0.03 -4.90
N PRO A 131 11.13 -0.76 -3.83
CA PRO A 131 10.55 -2.09 -3.73
C PRO A 131 9.04 -2.07 -3.68
N SER A 132 8.41 -2.81 -4.57
CA SER A 132 6.99 -3.12 -4.51
C SER A 132 6.79 -4.59 -4.85
N LEU A 133 5.76 -5.19 -4.28
CA LEU A 133 5.53 -6.62 -4.38
C LEU A 133 4.05 -6.90 -4.60
N TRP A 134 3.74 -7.71 -5.61
CA TRP A 134 2.41 -8.25 -5.79
C TRP A 134 2.11 -9.26 -4.67
N VAL A 135 0.96 -9.12 -4.02
CA VAL A 135 0.57 -10.05 -2.94
C VAL A 135 0.39 -11.47 -3.43
N VAL A 136 -0.09 -11.61 -4.66
CA VAL A 136 -0.14 -12.86 -5.45
C VAL A 136 0.14 -12.48 -6.90
N PRO A 137 0.49 -13.43 -7.78
CA PRO A 137 0.82 -13.07 -9.17
C PRO A 137 -0.29 -12.27 -9.84
N PRO A 138 0.05 -11.23 -10.65
CA PRO A 138 -0.94 -10.41 -11.33
C PRO A 138 -1.84 -11.26 -12.22
N GLY A 139 -3.16 -10.99 -12.14
CA GLY A 139 -4.16 -11.72 -12.93
C GLY A 139 -4.53 -13.10 -12.38
N SER A 140 -3.93 -13.55 -11.27
CA SER A 140 -4.18 -14.87 -10.70
C SER A 140 -5.47 -14.93 -9.88
N VAL A 141 -6.00 -13.79 -9.43
CA VAL A 141 -7.27 -13.68 -8.70
C VAL A 141 -8.09 -12.52 -9.24
N PRO A 142 -9.44 -12.55 -9.07
CA PRO A 142 -10.30 -11.44 -9.49
C PRO A 142 -10.01 -10.14 -8.79
#